data_19c4899d8014ed7472665418c53638e4
#
_entry.id   19c4899d8014ed7472665418c53638e4
#
_cell.length_a   1.000
_cell.length_b   1.000
_cell.length_c   1.000
_cell.angle_alpha   90.00
_cell.angle_beta   90.00
_cell.angle_gamma   90.00
#
_symmetry.space_group_name_H-M   'P 1'
#
loop_
_entity.id
_entity.type
_entity.pdbx_description
1 polymer ?
#
loop_
_entity_poly.entity_id
_entity_poly.type
_entity_poly.pdbx_seq_one_letter_code
_entity_poly.pdbx_strand_id
1 'polypeptide(L)'
;MADRPRNILICSCEDTMPLDGAAVRRACRDAVVVDGRQLCRAEFERFRQAAAGGEPLVVACTQEAPLFGEAAGEIEGSGPIAFVNIRETAGWSKDAKAAGPKMAALIAAAAEPATEMSYVALNSEGVTLLYGTDERVIEAANLLKDHLDITVLIKQPADVAPRRVTEFPVVKGTIRQAKGYLGKFEITVDDYAAPQPSSRGALTFGASKNGAVSRCDILIDLSGGAPLFPAADLRDGYLRADPGDPAAVLRAVLKARDLTGSFDKPRYIAFTEDLCAHSRSKIVGCRRCLD
;
A
#
# COMPACT_ATOMS: atom_id res chain seq x y z
N MET A 1 3.43 16.22 20.49
CA MET A 1 4.01 17.19 19.52
C MET A 1 5.32 16.58 19.09
N ALA A 2 5.50 16.27 17.81
CA ALA A 2 6.80 15.81 17.30
C ALA A 2 7.82 16.95 17.50
N ASP A 3 8.99 16.64 18.04
CA ASP A 3 10.05 17.61 18.26
C ASP A 3 10.53 18.18 16.91
N ARG A 4 10.61 19.50 16.81
CA ARG A 4 11.19 20.15 15.63
C ARG A 4 12.69 19.92 15.63
N PRO A 5 13.32 19.67 14.46
CA PRO A 5 14.78 19.48 14.41
C PRO A 5 15.50 20.71 14.94
N ARG A 6 16.39 20.49 15.91
CA ARG A 6 17.19 21.57 16.52
C ARG A 6 18.46 21.86 15.73
N ASN A 7 18.95 20.90 14.95
CA ASN A 7 20.14 21.04 14.14
C ASN A 7 19.83 20.92 12.65
N ILE A 8 20.36 21.83 11.84
CA ILE A 8 20.26 21.83 10.39
C ILE A 8 21.66 21.95 9.80
N LEU A 9 22.10 20.95 9.07
CA LEU A 9 23.36 20.95 8.36
C LEU A 9 23.13 21.27 6.89
N ILE A 10 23.69 22.36 6.41
CA ILE A 10 23.64 22.78 5.01
C ILE A 10 25.05 22.79 4.42
N CYS A 11 25.18 22.45 3.12
CA CYS A 11 26.47 22.28 2.47
C CYS A 11 26.51 22.93 1.11
N SER A 12 27.61 23.65 0.79
CA SER A 12 27.84 24.24 -0.53
C SER A 12 28.28 23.21 -1.59
N CYS A 13 28.51 21.96 -1.20
CA CYS A 13 29.00 20.90 -2.06
C CYS A 13 30.31 21.32 -2.79
N GLU A 14 31.37 21.61 -2.01
CA GLU A 14 32.66 22.12 -2.50
C GLU A 14 32.55 23.45 -3.28
N ASP A 15 31.67 24.32 -2.84
CA ASP A 15 31.39 25.61 -3.47
C ASP A 15 30.86 25.50 -4.91
N THR A 16 30.32 24.33 -5.29
CA THR A 16 29.68 24.15 -6.60
C THR A 16 28.33 24.84 -6.69
N MET A 17 27.76 25.26 -5.55
CA MET A 17 26.55 26.06 -5.49
C MET A 17 26.66 27.18 -4.46
N PRO A 18 26.08 28.37 -4.72
CA PRO A 18 25.96 29.41 -3.72
C PRO A 18 25.04 28.95 -2.58
N LEU A 19 25.45 29.23 -1.33
CA LEU A 19 24.73 28.87 -0.12
C LEU A 19 24.32 30.14 0.64
N ASP A 20 23.00 30.32 0.85
CA ASP A 20 22.47 31.43 1.65
C ASP A 20 22.03 30.93 3.04
N GLY A 21 23.00 30.68 3.92
CA GLY A 21 22.74 30.28 5.30
C GLY A 21 21.93 31.30 6.09
N ALA A 22 22.03 32.59 5.74
CA ALA A 22 21.24 33.63 6.38
C ALA A 22 19.75 33.52 6.07
N ALA A 23 19.38 33.16 4.83
CA ALA A 23 17.99 32.89 4.47
C ALA A 23 17.45 31.67 5.23
N VAL A 24 18.23 30.60 5.35
CA VAL A 24 17.85 29.41 6.12
C VAL A 24 17.64 29.75 7.60
N ARG A 25 18.57 30.49 8.23
CA ARG A 25 18.43 30.92 9.64
C ARG A 25 17.19 31.80 9.87
N ARG A 26 16.81 32.62 8.89
CA ARG A 26 15.56 33.41 9.00
C ARG A 26 14.31 32.56 8.91
N ALA A 27 14.32 31.49 8.13
CA ALA A 27 13.19 30.58 7.98
C ALA A 27 13.04 29.60 9.13
N CYS A 28 14.17 29.09 9.65
CA CYS A 28 14.24 28.06 10.71
C CYS A 28 14.79 28.70 12.02
N ARG A 29 14.02 29.63 12.60
CA ARG A 29 14.48 30.44 13.75
C ARG A 29 14.79 29.64 15.02
N ASP A 30 14.10 28.51 15.19
CA ASP A 30 14.22 27.65 16.38
C ASP A 30 15.30 26.58 16.22
N ALA A 31 16.07 26.60 15.13
CA ALA A 31 17.10 25.61 14.82
C ALA A 31 18.50 26.23 14.75
N VAL A 32 19.48 25.42 15.12
CA VAL A 32 20.90 25.76 14.91
C VAL A 32 21.31 25.34 13.50
N VAL A 33 21.59 26.34 12.65
CA VAL A 33 22.00 26.10 11.25
C VAL A 33 23.52 26.16 11.16
N VAL A 34 24.12 25.05 10.73
CA VAL A 34 25.56 24.87 10.53
C VAL A 34 25.86 24.83 9.05
N ASP A 35 26.66 25.79 8.58
CA ASP A 35 27.12 25.87 7.19
C ASP A 35 28.36 25.00 7.03
N GLY A 36 28.38 24.15 6.02
CA GLY A 36 29.50 23.32 5.63
C GLY A 36 29.87 23.49 4.17
N ARG A 37 31.10 23.12 3.85
CA ARG A 37 31.60 23.09 2.47
C ARG A 37 31.59 21.69 1.90
N GLN A 38 31.93 20.69 2.73
CA GLN A 38 32.06 19.30 2.32
C GLN A 38 31.71 18.34 3.46
N LEU A 39 30.44 18.38 3.91
CA LEU A 39 29.96 17.61 5.08
C LEU A 39 30.11 16.09 4.93
N CYS A 40 30.04 15.57 3.70
CA CYS A 40 30.16 14.13 3.45
C CYS A 40 31.62 13.61 3.40
N ARG A 41 32.62 14.49 3.55
CA ARG A 41 34.05 14.13 3.51
C ARG A 41 34.85 14.90 4.56
N ALA A 42 35.49 16.01 4.16
CA ALA A 42 36.44 16.74 5.02
C ALA A 42 35.80 17.24 6.33
N GLU A 43 34.51 17.51 6.34
CA GLU A 43 33.80 18.00 7.54
C GLU A 43 32.84 16.97 8.12
N PHE A 44 33.05 15.67 7.83
CA PHE A 44 32.13 14.59 8.24
C PHE A 44 31.98 14.50 9.77
N GLU A 45 32.99 14.87 10.49
CA GLU A 45 32.97 14.90 11.95
C GLU A 45 31.92 15.88 12.52
N ARG A 46 31.61 16.96 11.81
CA ARG A 46 30.50 17.88 12.20
C ARG A 46 29.15 17.18 12.17
N PHE A 47 28.95 16.30 11.18
CA PHE A 47 27.74 15.48 11.14
C PHE A 47 27.70 14.52 12.31
N ARG A 48 28.80 13.79 12.59
CA ARG A 48 28.85 12.83 13.69
C ARG A 48 28.55 13.50 15.04
N GLN A 49 29.11 14.69 15.29
CA GLN A 49 28.86 15.46 16.51
C GLN A 49 27.37 15.90 16.60
N ALA A 50 26.76 16.34 15.51
CA ALA A 50 25.36 16.72 15.49
C ALA A 50 24.44 15.51 15.74
N ALA A 51 24.73 14.37 15.12
CA ALA A 51 23.98 13.14 15.31
C ALA A 51 24.10 12.56 16.73
N ALA A 52 25.31 12.65 17.34
CA ALA A 52 25.56 12.21 18.72
C ALA A 52 24.81 13.05 19.77
N GLY A 53 24.31 14.24 19.39
CA GLY A 53 23.49 15.07 20.28
C GLY A 53 22.10 14.50 20.56
N GLY A 54 21.64 13.48 19.83
CA GLY A 54 20.36 12.81 20.03
C GLY A 54 19.12 13.61 19.61
N GLU A 55 19.31 14.87 19.19
CA GLU A 55 18.23 15.75 18.75
C GLU A 55 17.87 15.48 17.28
N PRO A 56 16.61 15.74 16.86
CA PRO A 56 16.24 15.67 15.45
C PRO A 56 17.14 16.53 14.57
N LEU A 57 17.58 15.99 13.45
CA LEU A 57 18.56 16.59 12.55
C LEU A 57 17.99 16.69 11.11
N VAL A 58 18.22 17.82 10.45
CA VAL A 58 18.02 17.96 8.99
C VAL A 58 19.37 18.05 8.31
N VAL A 59 19.62 17.19 7.33
CA VAL A 59 20.81 17.23 6.48
C VAL A 59 20.40 17.62 5.06
N ALA A 60 20.89 18.77 4.59
CA ALA A 60 20.57 19.27 3.25
C ALA A 60 21.42 18.59 2.16
N CYS A 61 21.36 17.26 2.12
CA CYS A 61 22.03 16.41 1.14
C CYS A 61 21.28 15.08 1.01
N THR A 62 20.80 14.77 -0.19
CA THR A 62 20.18 13.47 -0.50
C THR A 62 21.15 12.53 -1.22
N GLN A 63 22.17 13.07 -1.90
CA GLN A 63 23.16 12.28 -2.62
C GLN A 63 23.89 11.30 -1.68
N GLU A 64 24.33 11.78 -0.53
CA GLU A 64 25.08 11.00 0.46
C GLU A 64 24.22 10.59 1.67
N ALA A 65 22.88 10.58 1.50
CA ALA A 65 21.97 10.13 2.57
C ALA A 65 22.28 8.71 3.07
N PRO A 66 22.65 7.73 2.23
CA PRO A 66 23.08 6.41 2.72
C PRO A 66 24.28 6.47 3.66
N LEU A 67 25.32 7.23 3.30
CA LEU A 67 26.53 7.41 4.12
C LEU A 67 26.19 8.00 5.49
N PHE A 68 25.38 9.05 5.52
CA PHE A 68 24.93 9.68 6.76
C PHE A 68 24.03 8.75 7.58
N GLY A 69 23.17 7.98 6.93
CA GLY A 69 22.29 7.01 7.59
C GLY A 69 23.07 5.85 8.24
N GLU A 70 24.06 5.30 7.54
CA GLU A 70 24.95 4.26 8.08
C GLU A 70 25.71 4.77 9.30
N ALA A 71 26.35 5.94 9.18
CA ALA A 71 27.11 6.53 10.29
C ALA A 71 26.23 6.89 11.49
N ALA A 72 25.00 7.32 11.28
CA ALA A 72 24.04 7.57 12.35
C ALA A 72 23.62 6.28 13.07
N GLY A 73 23.47 5.18 12.31
CA GLY A 73 23.16 3.86 12.85
C GLY A 73 24.26 3.29 13.77
N GLU A 74 25.52 3.76 13.62
CA GLU A 74 26.64 3.40 14.48
C GLU A 74 26.71 4.25 15.77
N ILE A 75 25.94 5.35 15.85
CA ILE A 75 25.96 6.28 16.99
C ILE A 75 24.81 5.94 17.94
N GLU A 76 25.13 5.49 19.13
CA GLU A 76 24.14 5.20 20.16
C GLU A 76 23.39 6.49 20.57
N GLY A 77 22.06 6.43 20.51
CA GLY A 77 21.22 7.57 20.87
C GLY A 77 21.09 8.63 19.78
N SER A 78 21.52 8.36 18.54
CA SER A 78 21.26 9.26 17.41
C SER A 78 19.75 9.50 17.23
N GLY A 79 19.37 10.78 17.07
CA GLY A 79 18.00 11.20 16.81
C GLY A 79 17.56 10.93 15.36
N PRO A 80 16.28 11.16 15.03
CA PRO A 80 15.77 11.01 13.67
C PRO A 80 16.41 12.03 12.73
N ILE A 81 16.73 11.60 11.50
CA ILE A 81 17.37 12.43 10.49
C ILE A 81 16.46 12.58 9.28
N ALA A 82 16.20 13.83 8.89
CA ALA A 82 15.52 14.14 7.64
C ALA A 82 16.55 14.62 6.59
N PHE A 83 16.42 14.12 5.37
CA PHE A 83 17.27 14.52 4.24
C PHE A 83 16.48 15.38 3.25
N VAL A 84 17.10 16.46 2.77
CA VAL A 84 16.48 17.34 1.80
C VAL A 84 17.44 17.70 0.66
N ASN A 85 16.92 17.66 -0.56
CA ASN A 85 17.66 18.03 -1.75
C ASN A 85 17.57 19.54 -1.98
N ILE A 86 18.68 20.26 -1.74
CA ILE A 86 18.78 21.69 -2.08
C ILE A 86 19.70 21.94 -3.28
N ARG A 87 20.52 20.98 -3.65
CA ARG A 87 21.51 21.10 -4.72
C ARG A 87 20.85 21.10 -6.10
N GLU A 88 20.24 19.98 -6.48
CA GLU A 88 19.60 19.80 -7.78
C GLU A 88 18.30 20.63 -7.90
N THR A 89 17.58 20.78 -6.79
CA THR A 89 16.29 21.48 -6.81
C THR A 89 16.42 23.01 -6.74
N ALA A 90 17.57 23.55 -6.31
CA ALA A 90 17.78 24.99 -6.14
C ALA A 90 19.19 25.45 -6.52
N GLY A 91 20.25 24.88 -5.92
CA GLY A 91 21.61 25.37 -5.98
C GLY A 91 22.31 25.26 -7.32
N TRP A 92 21.94 24.29 -8.15
CA TRP A 92 22.48 24.10 -9.51
C TRP A 92 21.56 24.67 -10.60
N SER A 93 20.63 25.54 -10.23
CA SER A 93 19.77 26.21 -11.19
C SER A 93 20.48 27.42 -11.85
N LYS A 94 19.92 27.91 -12.95
CA LYS A 94 20.38 29.15 -13.59
C LYS A 94 20.29 30.37 -12.66
N ASP A 95 19.32 30.34 -11.74
CA ASP A 95 19.04 31.39 -10.76
C ASP A 95 19.62 31.08 -9.38
N ALA A 96 20.65 30.23 -9.32
CA ALA A 96 21.26 29.74 -8.06
C ALA A 96 21.59 30.85 -7.06
N LYS A 97 22.07 32.02 -7.55
CA LYS A 97 22.42 33.17 -6.70
C LYS A 97 21.19 33.78 -5.98
N ALA A 98 19.99 33.60 -6.55
CA ALA A 98 18.72 34.06 -5.98
C ALA A 98 17.92 32.93 -5.29
N ALA A 99 18.47 31.71 -5.24
CA ALA A 99 17.78 30.51 -4.75
C ALA A 99 17.73 30.38 -3.22
N GLY A 100 18.35 31.29 -2.45
CA GLY A 100 18.34 31.27 -1.00
C GLY A 100 16.95 31.10 -0.37
N PRO A 101 15.92 31.87 -0.76
CA PRO A 101 14.57 31.69 -0.24
C PRO A 101 13.96 30.31 -0.57
N LYS A 102 14.26 29.75 -1.75
CA LYS A 102 13.80 28.41 -2.12
C LYS A 102 14.49 27.33 -1.29
N MET A 103 15.81 27.44 -1.10
CA MET A 103 16.55 26.52 -0.21
C MET A 103 15.99 26.55 1.20
N ALA A 104 15.75 27.76 1.73
CA ALA A 104 15.16 27.95 3.05
C ALA A 104 13.77 27.32 3.17
N ALA A 105 12.93 27.47 2.16
CA ALA A 105 11.59 26.85 2.13
C ALA A 105 11.65 25.31 2.09
N LEU A 106 12.54 24.75 1.27
CA LEU A 106 12.74 23.30 1.19
C LEU A 106 13.22 22.70 2.53
N ILE A 107 14.17 23.39 3.18
CA ILE A 107 14.70 22.97 4.49
C ILE A 107 13.63 23.11 5.58
N ALA A 108 12.90 24.22 5.59
CA ALA A 108 11.80 24.42 6.54
C ALA A 108 10.71 23.37 6.39
N ALA A 109 10.37 22.99 5.16
CA ALA A 109 9.42 21.91 4.89
C ALA A 109 9.93 20.55 5.37
N ALA A 110 11.23 20.26 5.20
CA ALA A 110 11.83 19.02 5.70
C ALA A 110 11.97 19.01 7.24
N ALA A 111 12.00 20.18 7.86
CA ALA A 111 12.04 20.34 9.31
C ALA A 111 10.65 20.22 9.97
N GLU A 112 9.56 20.26 9.20
CA GLU A 112 8.21 20.03 9.73
C GLU A 112 8.07 18.57 10.17
N PRO A 113 7.51 18.32 11.37
CA PRO A 113 7.32 16.95 11.84
C PRO A 113 6.37 16.19 10.90
N ALA A 114 6.86 15.09 10.33
CA ALA A 114 6.00 14.19 9.59
C ALA A 114 4.98 13.57 10.55
N THR A 115 3.71 13.62 10.19
CA THR A 115 2.68 12.89 10.93
C THR A 115 2.96 11.40 10.77
N GLU A 116 3.09 10.68 11.88
CA GLU A 116 3.25 9.23 11.83
C GLU A 116 2.06 8.61 11.12
N MET A 117 2.36 7.82 10.10
CA MET A 117 1.35 7.12 9.33
C MET A 117 0.88 5.91 10.12
N SER A 118 -0.43 5.88 10.45
CA SER A 118 -1.01 4.70 11.08
C SER A 118 -1.19 3.58 10.06
N TYR A 119 -1.15 2.33 10.53
CA TYR A 119 -1.33 1.13 9.71
C TYR A 119 -2.60 0.39 10.12
N VAL A 120 -3.16 -0.36 9.20
CA VAL A 120 -4.23 -1.34 9.45
C VAL A 120 -3.71 -2.70 9.06
N ALA A 121 -3.72 -3.64 9.99
CA ALA A 121 -3.39 -5.02 9.69
C ALA A 121 -4.53 -5.68 8.91
N LEU A 122 -4.19 -6.28 7.77
CA LEU A 122 -5.03 -7.14 6.97
C LEU A 122 -4.57 -8.58 7.21
N ASN A 123 -5.44 -9.42 7.77
CA ASN A 123 -5.11 -10.82 8.06
C ASN A 123 -5.85 -11.73 7.09
N SER A 124 -5.13 -12.67 6.50
CA SER A 124 -5.66 -13.67 5.58
C SER A 124 -5.21 -15.06 6.01
N GLU A 125 -6.16 -15.96 6.19
CA GLU A 125 -5.91 -17.38 6.47
C GLU A 125 -5.82 -18.21 5.19
N GLY A 126 -6.06 -17.58 4.02
CA GLY A 126 -5.98 -18.22 2.72
C GLY A 126 -7.29 -18.82 2.24
N VAL A 127 -8.42 -18.53 2.89
CA VAL A 127 -9.75 -18.94 2.40
C VAL A 127 -10.04 -18.23 1.09
N THR A 128 -10.10 -18.98 0.01
CA THR A 128 -10.10 -18.42 -1.35
C THR A 128 -11.33 -18.85 -2.15
N LEU A 129 -12.03 -17.86 -2.72
CA LEU A 129 -13.10 -18.10 -3.68
C LEU A 129 -12.60 -17.81 -5.09
N LEU A 130 -12.62 -18.85 -5.96
CA LEU A 130 -12.41 -18.68 -7.39
C LEU A 130 -13.76 -18.61 -8.09
N TYR A 131 -13.97 -17.56 -8.86
CA TYR A 131 -15.20 -17.32 -9.61
C TYR A 131 -14.95 -17.36 -11.11
N GLY A 132 -15.65 -18.22 -11.83
CA GLY A 132 -15.46 -18.39 -13.28
C GLY A 132 -16.67 -19.00 -13.96
N THR A 133 -16.53 -19.39 -15.24
CA THR A 133 -17.64 -19.88 -16.08
C THR A 133 -17.46 -21.31 -16.56
N ASP A 134 -16.23 -21.82 -16.58
CA ASP A 134 -15.88 -23.09 -17.24
C ASP A 134 -14.72 -23.82 -16.55
N GLU A 135 -14.18 -24.84 -17.18
CA GLU A 135 -13.12 -25.72 -16.69
C GLU A 135 -11.82 -24.95 -16.30
N ARG A 136 -11.55 -23.79 -16.91
CA ARG A 136 -10.35 -23.00 -16.65
C ARG A 136 -10.27 -22.51 -15.19
N VAL A 137 -11.41 -22.23 -14.55
CA VAL A 137 -11.40 -21.86 -13.11
C VAL A 137 -11.02 -23.05 -12.24
N ILE A 138 -11.39 -24.27 -12.65
CA ILE A 138 -11.02 -25.52 -11.94
C ILE A 138 -9.52 -25.80 -12.13
N GLU A 139 -8.99 -25.59 -13.34
CA GLU A 139 -7.55 -25.69 -13.60
C GLU A 139 -6.76 -24.72 -12.72
N ALA A 140 -7.19 -23.45 -12.62
CA ALA A 140 -6.58 -22.49 -11.72
C ALA A 140 -6.66 -22.91 -10.24
N ALA A 141 -7.78 -23.48 -9.81
CA ALA A 141 -7.94 -24.01 -8.45
C ALA A 141 -6.99 -25.17 -8.16
N ASN A 142 -6.75 -26.04 -9.15
CA ASN A 142 -5.77 -27.15 -9.00
C ASN A 142 -4.35 -26.68 -8.74
N LEU A 143 -3.96 -25.51 -9.26
CA LEU A 143 -2.64 -24.93 -9.01
C LEU A 143 -2.49 -24.37 -7.58
N LEU A 144 -3.61 -24.12 -6.89
CA LEU A 144 -3.64 -23.47 -5.58
C LEU A 144 -4.04 -24.41 -4.43
N LYS A 145 -4.64 -25.56 -4.69
CA LYS A 145 -5.28 -26.45 -3.70
C LYS A 145 -4.34 -26.93 -2.58
N ASP A 146 -3.04 -27.00 -2.84
CA ASP A 146 -2.04 -27.43 -1.86
C ASP A 146 -1.51 -26.27 -1.00
N HIS A 147 -1.96 -25.02 -1.29
CA HIS A 147 -1.49 -23.80 -0.64
C HIS A 147 -2.61 -23.00 0.03
N LEU A 148 -3.85 -23.09 -0.49
CA LEU A 148 -4.98 -22.27 -0.06
C LEU A 148 -6.23 -23.14 0.16
N ASP A 149 -7.14 -22.67 1.03
CA ASP A 149 -8.46 -23.29 1.21
C ASP A 149 -9.41 -22.81 0.11
N ILE A 150 -9.66 -23.69 -0.85
CA ILE A 150 -10.31 -23.34 -2.12
C ILE A 150 -11.79 -23.67 -2.12
N THR A 151 -12.59 -22.74 -2.60
CA THR A 151 -13.96 -22.98 -3.11
C THR A 151 -14.07 -22.41 -4.51
N VAL A 152 -14.61 -23.19 -5.44
CA VAL A 152 -14.89 -22.78 -6.82
C VAL A 152 -16.38 -22.47 -6.98
N LEU A 153 -16.71 -21.28 -7.44
CA LEU A 153 -18.05 -20.84 -7.82
C LEU A 153 -18.13 -20.68 -9.34
N ILE A 154 -18.96 -21.50 -9.98
CA ILE A 154 -19.14 -21.47 -11.44
C ILE A 154 -20.42 -20.76 -11.80
N LYS A 155 -20.31 -19.70 -12.60
CA LYS A 155 -21.44 -18.98 -13.16
C LYS A 155 -21.95 -19.70 -14.40
N GLN A 156 -23.21 -20.14 -14.37
CA GLN A 156 -23.88 -20.77 -15.53
C GLN A 156 -23.03 -21.89 -16.15
N PRO A 157 -22.67 -22.93 -15.36
CA PRO A 157 -21.81 -24.00 -15.84
C PRO A 157 -22.42 -24.70 -17.06
N ALA A 158 -21.65 -24.75 -18.15
CA ALA A 158 -21.92 -25.57 -19.31
C ALA A 158 -20.75 -26.55 -19.45
N ASP A 159 -21.03 -27.82 -19.68
CA ASP A 159 -20.06 -28.87 -20.03
C ASP A 159 -18.85 -29.03 -19.06
N VAL A 160 -19.00 -28.68 -17.80
CA VAL A 160 -17.99 -28.92 -16.79
C VAL A 160 -18.02 -30.36 -16.35
N ALA A 161 -16.91 -31.06 -16.50
CA ALA A 161 -16.82 -32.49 -16.21
C ALA A 161 -16.89 -32.79 -14.70
N PRO A 162 -17.64 -33.84 -14.28
CA PRO A 162 -17.60 -34.32 -12.89
C PRO A 162 -16.21 -34.83 -12.54
N ARG A 163 -15.68 -34.39 -11.38
CA ARG A 163 -14.38 -34.82 -10.91
C ARG A 163 -14.44 -36.21 -10.26
N ARG A 164 -13.42 -37.03 -10.47
CA ARG A 164 -13.32 -38.36 -9.84
C ARG A 164 -13.01 -38.23 -8.35
N VAL A 165 -12.25 -37.24 -7.97
CA VAL A 165 -11.89 -36.93 -6.58
C VAL A 165 -12.23 -35.47 -6.31
N THR A 166 -12.95 -35.22 -5.23
CA THR A 166 -13.30 -33.83 -4.80
C THR A 166 -12.28 -33.36 -3.81
N GLU A 167 -11.33 -32.54 -4.26
CA GLU A 167 -10.27 -31.98 -3.42
C GLU A 167 -10.65 -30.60 -2.88
N PHE A 168 -11.63 -29.95 -3.48
CA PHE A 168 -12.23 -28.68 -3.07
C PHE A 168 -13.69 -28.58 -3.55
N PRO A 169 -14.56 -27.83 -2.86
CA PRO A 169 -15.94 -27.63 -3.26
C PRO A 169 -16.04 -26.92 -4.61
N VAL A 170 -16.93 -27.43 -5.48
CA VAL A 170 -17.33 -26.78 -6.73
C VAL A 170 -18.83 -26.55 -6.68
N VAL A 171 -19.28 -25.30 -6.66
CA VAL A 171 -20.67 -24.93 -6.54
C VAL A 171 -21.08 -24.01 -7.70
N LYS A 172 -22.39 -23.99 -7.98
CA LYS A 172 -22.96 -23.10 -8.99
C LYS A 172 -23.49 -21.83 -8.35
N GLY A 173 -23.37 -20.68 -9.02
CA GLY A 173 -24.02 -19.45 -8.63
C GLY A 173 -23.46 -18.23 -9.33
N THR A 174 -24.18 -17.12 -9.20
CA THR A 174 -23.77 -15.81 -9.75
C THR A 174 -23.58 -14.84 -8.61
N ILE A 175 -22.41 -14.20 -8.55
CA ILE A 175 -22.15 -13.15 -7.57
C ILE A 175 -23.02 -11.95 -7.93
N ARG A 176 -23.96 -11.62 -7.02
CA ARG A 176 -24.80 -10.42 -7.11
C ARG A 176 -24.09 -9.21 -6.50
N GLN A 177 -23.38 -9.42 -5.39
CA GLN A 177 -22.68 -8.37 -4.67
C GLN A 177 -21.41 -8.94 -4.02
N ALA A 178 -20.32 -8.18 -4.12
CA ALA A 178 -19.10 -8.41 -3.37
C ALA A 178 -18.75 -7.13 -2.61
N LYS A 179 -18.35 -7.26 -1.35
CA LYS A 179 -17.86 -6.15 -0.52
C LYS A 179 -16.73 -6.63 0.37
N GLY A 180 -15.91 -5.70 0.87
CA GLY A 180 -14.79 -6.02 1.74
C GLY A 180 -13.44 -5.89 1.05
N TYR A 181 -12.45 -6.56 1.61
CA TYR A 181 -11.03 -6.52 1.22
C TYR A 181 -10.33 -7.78 1.72
N LEU A 182 -9.03 -7.92 1.50
CA LEU A 182 -8.20 -9.06 1.94
C LEU A 182 -8.50 -9.48 3.39
N GLY A 183 -8.87 -10.75 3.58
CA GLY A 183 -9.25 -11.32 4.86
C GLY A 183 -10.69 -11.04 5.31
N LYS A 184 -11.47 -10.24 4.55
CA LYS A 184 -12.83 -9.82 4.95
C LYS A 184 -13.77 -9.61 3.76
N PHE A 185 -13.68 -10.41 2.72
CA PHE A 185 -14.69 -10.38 1.67
C PHE A 185 -15.98 -11.03 2.14
N GLU A 186 -17.11 -10.40 1.81
CA GLU A 186 -18.43 -10.95 1.94
C GLU A 186 -19.10 -10.94 0.56
N ILE A 187 -19.55 -12.12 0.13
CA ILE A 187 -20.05 -12.36 -1.21
C ILE A 187 -21.50 -12.80 -1.12
N THR A 188 -22.40 -12.11 -1.80
CA THR A 188 -23.80 -12.52 -1.95
C THR A 188 -23.99 -13.20 -3.30
N VAL A 189 -24.49 -14.43 -3.29
CA VAL A 189 -24.63 -15.29 -4.46
C VAL A 189 -26.10 -15.58 -4.71
N ASP A 190 -26.53 -15.42 -5.96
CA ASP A 190 -27.83 -15.85 -6.44
C ASP A 190 -27.66 -17.11 -7.31
N ASP A 191 -28.73 -17.87 -7.47
CA ASP A 191 -28.77 -19.16 -8.17
C ASP A 191 -27.74 -20.17 -7.59
N TYR A 192 -27.45 -20.07 -6.29
CA TYR A 192 -26.53 -20.95 -5.60
C TYR A 192 -27.08 -22.38 -5.53
N ALA A 193 -26.30 -23.35 -5.99
CA ALA A 193 -26.62 -24.76 -5.86
C ALA A 193 -25.39 -25.63 -5.68
N ALA A 194 -25.49 -26.68 -4.87
CA ALA A 194 -24.47 -27.69 -4.72
C ALA A 194 -24.55 -28.72 -5.89
N PRO A 195 -23.44 -29.35 -6.28
CA PRO A 195 -23.44 -30.37 -7.31
C PRO A 195 -24.20 -31.63 -6.85
N GLN A 196 -24.86 -32.29 -7.79
CA GLN A 196 -25.51 -33.56 -7.54
C GLN A 196 -24.46 -34.69 -7.55
N PRO A 197 -24.44 -35.59 -6.57
CA PRO A 197 -23.50 -36.72 -6.54
C PRO A 197 -23.66 -37.67 -7.71
N SER A 198 -24.82 -37.68 -8.35
CA SER A 198 -25.16 -38.55 -9.51
C SER A 198 -24.70 -37.97 -10.85
N SER A 199 -24.00 -36.85 -10.91
CA SER A 199 -23.48 -36.28 -12.15
C SER A 199 -22.55 -37.26 -12.89
N ARG A 200 -22.73 -37.40 -14.21
CA ARG A 200 -21.95 -38.39 -15.01
C ARG A 200 -21.26 -37.77 -16.23
N GLY A 201 -21.97 -37.21 -17.18
CA GLY A 201 -21.37 -36.59 -18.37
C GLY A 201 -20.90 -35.16 -18.10
N ALA A 202 -21.75 -34.38 -17.48
CA ALA A 202 -21.45 -33.02 -17.01
C ALA A 202 -21.91 -32.84 -15.56
N LEU A 203 -21.40 -31.86 -14.87
CA LEU A 203 -21.86 -31.49 -13.53
C LEU A 203 -23.32 -31.04 -13.59
N THR A 204 -24.18 -31.68 -12.83
CA THR A 204 -25.57 -31.28 -12.58
C THR A 204 -25.65 -30.71 -11.15
N PHE A 205 -26.61 -29.80 -10.97
CA PHE A 205 -26.75 -29.09 -9.70
C PHE A 205 -28.15 -29.29 -9.13
N GLY A 206 -28.27 -29.27 -7.82
CA GLY A 206 -29.55 -29.39 -7.11
C GLY A 206 -30.40 -28.13 -7.24
N ALA A 207 -31.44 -28.05 -6.39
CA ALA A 207 -32.30 -26.87 -6.34
C ALA A 207 -31.50 -25.65 -5.93
N SER A 208 -31.66 -24.57 -6.69
CA SER A 208 -30.92 -23.33 -6.42
C SER A 208 -31.66 -22.40 -5.43
N LYS A 209 -30.90 -21.54 -4.78
CA LYS A 209 -31.41 -20.49 -3.90
C LYS A 209 -30.71 -19.16 -4.16
N ASN A 210 -31.43 -18.07 -3.95
CA ASN A 210 -30.88 -16.70 -4.05
C ASN A 210 -30.47 -16.15 -2.68
N GLY A 211 -29.54 -15.21 -2.68
CA GLY A 211 -29.12 -14.50 -1.48
C GLY A 211 -28.25 -15.33 -0.54
N ALA A 212 -27.61 -16.40 -1.02
CA ALA A 212 -26.62 -17.13 -0.23
C ALA A 212 -25.42 -16.22 0.07
N VAL A 213 -24.97 -16.19 1.33
CA VAL A 213 -23.82 -15.37 1.76
C VAL A 213 -22.66 -16.29 2.05
N SER A 214 -21.48 -15.93 1.52
CA SER A 214 -20.20 -16.59 1.79
C SER A 214 -19.16 -15.55 2.19
N ARG A 215 -18.12 -15.99 2.89
CA ARG A 215 -16.98 -15.16 3.25
C ARG A 215 -15.70 -15.81 2.77
N CYS A 216 -14.75 -15.00 2.35
CA CYS A 216 -13.42 -15.44 1.98
C CYS A 216 -12.38 -14.35 2.24
N ASP A 217 -11.11 -14.75 2.25
CA ASP A 217 -9.98 -13.84 2.42
C ASP A 217 -9.50 -13.32 1.08
N ILE A 218 -9.54 -14.19 0.06
CA ILE A 218 -9.03 -13.92 -1.29
C ILE A 218 -10.15 -14.22 -2.29
N LEU A 219 -10.33 -13.32 -3.26
CA LEU A 219 -11.32 -13.47 -4.33
C LEU A 219 -10.62 -13.41 -5.69
N ILE A 220 -10.65 -14.52 -6.43
CA ILE A 220 -10.10 -14.61 -7.79
C ILE A 220 -11.23 -14.62 -8.79
N ASP A 221 -11.30 -13.59 -9.63
CA ASP A 221 -12.36 -13.41 -10.64
C ASP A 221 -11.84 -13.75 -12.04
N LEU A 222 -12.24 -14.90 -12.54
CA LEU A 222 -11.98 -15.42 -13.89
C LEU A 222 -13.29 -15.50 -14.72
N SER A 223 -14.30 -14.70 -14.35
CA SER A 223 -15.61 -14.78 -15.01
C SER A 223 -15.64 -14.15 -16.40
N GLY A 224 -14.64 -13.34 -16.75
CA GLY A 224 -14.62 -12.57 -18.01
C GLY A 224 -15.66 -11.45 -18.08
N GLY A 225 -16.49 -11.29 -17.04
CA GLY A 225 -17.54 -10.28 -16.96
C GLY A 225 -17.05 -8.89 -16.53
N ALA A 226 -17.96 -8.00 -16.14
CA ALA A 226 -17.61 -6.74 -15.51
C ALA A 226 -16.91 -6.98 -14.15
N PRO A 227 -15.94 -6.14 -13.75
CA PRO A 227 -15.29 -6.30 -12.46
C PRO A 227 -16.30 -6.18 -11.31
N LEU A 228 -16.13 -6.98 -10.27
CA LEU A 228 -16.97 -6.97 -9.07
C LEU A 228 -16.77 -5.69 -8.23
N PHE A 229 -15.63 -5.03 -8.39
CA PHE A 229 -15.32 -3.74 -7.78
C PHE A 229 -14.97 -2.72 -8.87
N PRO A 230 -15.34 -1.43 -8.70
CA PRO A 230 -14.97 -0.39 -9.65
C PRO A 230 -13.46 -0.31 -9.89
N ALA A 231 -13.02 -0.10 -11.12
CA ALA A 231 -11.63 -0.17 -11.52
C ALA A 231 -10.73 0.91 -10.86
N ALA A 232 -11.30 2.01 -10.37
CA ALA A 232 -10.55 3.06 -9.67
C ALA A 232 -10.00 2.59 -8.31
N ASP A 233 -10.66 1.61 -7.67
CA ASP A 233 -10.27 1.10 -6.37
C ASP A 233 -9.77 -0.34 -6.50
N LEU A 234 -8.46 -0.50 -6.59
CA LEU A 234 -7.85 -1.81 -6.42
C LEU A 234 -8.10 -2.29 -4.99
N ARG A 235 -8.89 -3.35 -4.85
CA ARG A 235 -9.14 -3.98 -3.55
C ARG A 235 -8.04 -5.00 -3.26
N ASP A 236 -7.36 -4.86 -2.13
CA ASP A 236 -6.42 -5.87 -1.69
C ASP A 236 -7.14 -7.21 -1.57
N GLY A 237 -6.54 -8.27 -2.11
CA GLY A 237 -7.12 -9.61 -2.13
C GLY A 237 -8.10 -9.90 -3.26
N TYR A 238 -8.53 -8.91 -4.05
CA TYR A 238 -9.31 -9.11 -5.27
C TYR A 238 -8.39 -9.18 -6.48
N LEU A 239 -8.31 -10.36 -7.09
CA LEU A 239 -7.46 -10.64 -8.24
C LEU A 239 -8.35 -10.98 -9.44
N ARG A 240 -8.23 -10.18 -10.51
CA ARG A 240 -9.00 -10.39 -11.73
C ARG A 240 -8.08 -10.67 -12.90
N ALA A 241 -8.41 -11.70 -13.67
CA ALA A 241 -7.73 -12.02 -14.91
C ALA A 241 -8.73 -12.39 -16.01
N ASP A 242 -8.35 -12.12 -17.26
CA ASP A 242 -9.06 -12.66 -18.41
C ASP A 242 -8.84 -14.18 -18.47
N PRO A 243 -9.91 -15.00 -18.39
CA PRO A 243 -9.77 -16.45 -18.48
C PRO A 243 -9.23 -16.92 -19.84
N GLY A 244 -9.27 -16.08 -20.88
CA GLY A 244 -8.67 -16.35 -22.18
C GLY A 244 -7.17 -16.09 -22.28
N ASP A 245 -6.56 -15.44 -21.25
CA ASP A 245 -5.12 -15.19 -21.15
C ASP A 245 -4.49 -16.07 -20.06
N PRO A 246 -3.90 -17.23 -20.42
CA PRO A 246 -3.27 -18.13 -19.44
C PRO A 246 -2.16 -17.47 -18.63
N ALA A 247 -1.45 -16.50 -19.20
CA ALA A 247 -0.39 -15.80 -18.49
C ALA A 247 -0.95 -14.84 -17.43
N ALA A 248 -2.09 -14.19 -17.71
CA ALA A 248 -2.79 -13.37 -16.73
C ALA A 248 -3.36 -14.23 -15.59
N VAL A 249 -3.95 -15.39 -15.93
CA VAL A 249 -4.45 -16.35 -14.93
C VAL A 249 -3.31 -16.84 -14.04
N LEU A 250 -2.17 -17.25 -14.62
CA LEU A 250 -1.02 -17.70 -13.84
C LEU A 250 -0.47 -16.61 -12.91
N ARG A 251 -0.39 -15.36 -13.39
CA ARG A 251 0.02 -14.23 -12.54
C ARG A 251 -0.94 -14.03 -11.36
N ALA A 252 -2.25 -14.15 -11.59
CA ALA A 252 -3.25 -14.06 -10.52
C ALA A 252 -3.11 -15.20 -9.50
N VAL A 253 -2.89 -16.43 -9.96
CA VAL A 253 -2.64 -17.63 -9.14
C VAL A 253 -1.39 -17.44 -8.28
N LEU A 254 -0.26 -17.06 -8.87
CA LEU A 254 0.99 -16.85 -8.12
C LEU A 254 0.83 -15.74 -7.07
N LYS A 255 0.16 -14.64 -7.43
CA LYS A 255 -0.11 -13.56 -6.48
C LYS A 255 -1.04 -14.00 -5.34
N ALA A 256 -2.06 -14.82 -5.63
CA ALA A 256 -2.98 -15.32 -4.62
C ALA A 256 -2.26 -16.17 -3.57
N ARG A 257 -1.34 -17.04 -4.00
CA ARG A 257 -0.55 -17.90 -3.11
C ARG A 257 0.21 -17.11 -2.04
N ASP A 258 0.68 -15.93 -2.38
CA ASP A 258 1.48 -15.08 -1.50
C ASP A 258 0.63 -14.19 -0.57
N LEU A 259 -0.71 -14.30 -0.63
CA LEU A 259 -1.64 -13.49 0.17
C LEU A 259 -2.12 -14.16 1.46
N THR A 260 -1.32 -15.05 2.04
CA THR A 260 -1.59 -15.66 3.35
C THR A 260 -0.70 -15.03 4.41
N GLY A 261 -1.26 -14.66 5.56
CA GLY A 261 -0.54 -14.04 6.66
C GLY A 261 -1.11 -12.66 7.05
N SER A 262 -0.28 -11.84 7.67
CA SER A 262 -0.62 -10.49 8.11
C SER A 262 0.11 -9.45 7.27
N PHE A 263 -0.63 -8.46 6.78
CA PHE A 263 -0.13 -7.40 5.90
C PHE A 263 -0.48 -6.04 6.47
N ASP A 264 0.49 -5.16 6.62
CA ASP A 264 0.28 -3.81 7.09
C ASP A 264 -0.06 -2.89 5.91
N LYS A 265 -1.27 -2.33 5.95
CA LYS A 265 -1.72 -1.33 4.98
C LYS A 265 -1.64 0.07 5.57
N PRO A 266 -0.86 1.00 4.98
CA PRO A 266 -0.77 2.36 5.48
C PRO A 266 -2.09 3.12 5.29
N ARG A 267 -2.45 3.92 6.30
CA ARG A 267 -3.55 4.89 6.24
C ARG A 267 -3.00 6.24 5.83
N TYR A 268 -3.31 6.67 4.63
CA TYR A 268 -2.88 7.98 4.12
C TYR A 268 -3.76 9.14 4.61
N ILE A 269 -4.90 8.85 5.22
CA ILE A 269 -5.85 9.84 5.73
C ILE A 269 -6.04 9.61 7.22
N ALA A 270 -5.75 10.64 8.03
CA ALA A 270 -6.12 10.67 9.44
C ALA A 270 -7.53 11.27 9.56
N PHE A 271 -8.44 10.50 10.17
CA PHE A 271 -9.81 10.93 10.41
C PHE A 271 -10.07 10.98 11.91
N THR A 272 -10.51 12.14 12.41
CA THR A 272 -10.92 12.33 13.81
C THR A 272 -12.43 12.48 13.86
N GLU A 273 -13.11 11.42 14.27
CA GLU A 273 -14.58 11.35 14.28
C GLU A 273 -15.21 12.47 15.10
N ASP A 274 -14.67 12.76 16.29
CA ASP A 274 -15.16 13.77 17.21
C ASP A 274 -15.10 15.21 16.66
N LEU A 275 -14.20 15.46 15.71
CA LEU A 275 -14.07 16.76 15.05
C LEU A 275 -14.92 16.87 13.77
N CYS A 276 -15.40 15.74 13.25
CA CYS A 276 -16.17 15.71 12.01
C CYS A 276 -17.63 16.12 12.25
N ALA A 277 -18.06 17.21 11.62
CA ALA A 277 -19.44 17.69 11.72
C ALA A 277 -20.48 16.66 11.26
N HIS A 278 -20.15 15.80 10.28
CA HIS A 278 -21.03 14.73 9.82
C HIS A 278 -21.13 13.60 10.85
N SER A 279 -20.00 13.04 11.28
CA SER A 279 -19.96 11.89 12.19
C SER A 279 -20.47 12.24 13.59
N ARG A 280 -20.05 13.39 14.13
CA ARG A 280 -20.42 13.85 15.46
C ARG A 280 -21.93 14.10 15.63
N SER A 281 -22.56 14.68 14.61
CA SER A 281 -23.99 15.02 14.66
C SER A 281 -24.92 13.82 14.42
N LYS A 282 -24.40 12.73 13.83
CA LYS A 282 -25.16 11.55 13.36
C LYS A 282 -26.33 11.89 12.41
N ILE A 283 -26.26 13.05 11.77
CA ILE A 283 -27.18 13.51 10.73
C ILE A 283 -26.40 13.85 9.48
N VAL A 284 -27.06 13.86 8.32
CA VAL A 284 -26.42 14.26 7.08
C VAL A 284 -26.05 15.74 7.16
N GLY A 285 -24.75 16.00 7.37
CA GLY A 285 -24.18 17.33 7.46
C GLY A 285 -23.17 17.59 6.33
N CYS A 286 -21.94 17.98 6.69
CA CYS A 286 -20.88 18.15 5.72
C CYS A 286 -20.57 16.83 5.01
N ARG A 287 -20.54 16.83 3.65
CA ARG A 287 -20.27 15.65 2.82
C ARG A 287 -19.06 15.82 1.92
N ARG A 288 -18.28 16.87 2.07
CA ARG A 288 -17.20 17.21 1.14
C ARG A 288 -16.13 16.13 0.93
N CYS A 289 -15.94 15.24 1.90
CA CYS A 289 -14.99 14.13 1.78
C CYS A 289 -15.66 12.80 1.37
N LEU A 290 -16.99 12.80 1.19
CA LEU A 290 -17.78 11.62 0.78
C LEU A 290 -18.22 11.71 -0.68
N ASP A 291 -18.20 12.90 -1.27
CA ASP A 291 -18.50 13.19 -2.66
C ASP A 291 -17.21 13.12 -3.48
#